data_0c6c846603f4bafc44a7de7b15f3d2b2
#
_entry.id   0c6c846603f4bafc44a7de7b15f3d2b2
#
_cell.length_a   1.000
_cell.length_b   1.000
_cell.length_c   1.000
_cell.angle_alpha   90.00
_cell.angle_beta   90.00
_cell.angle_gamma   90.00
#
_symmetry.space_group_name_H-M   'P 1'
#
loop_
_entity.id
_entity.type
_entity.pdbx_description
1 polymer ?
#
loop_
_entity_poly.entity_id
_entity_poly.type
_entity_poly.pdbx_seq_one_letter_code
_entity_poly.pdbx_strand_id
1 'polypeptide(L)'
;MEITYRKMTETDLDTFITMRINQLREEGAKEDINLRPALKDYYIRHMADGTFISWLALDGDDIIGTSGMSVVEKPPYFGCPSGRIGLLSSMFTKPEYRRRGIAKQLLSRAVEEARACGCGTVQITASDMGVLLYSDFGFVKNKNFMQYKL
;
A
#
# COMPACT_ATOMS: atom_id res chain seq x y z
N MET A 1 -16.77 8.00 17.74
CA MET A 1 -15.66 8.28 16.80
C MET A 1 -16.03 7.78 15.41
N GLU A 2 -16.03 8.67 14.45
CA GLU A 2 -16.32 8.34 13.06
C GLU A 2 -15.05 8.39 12.23
N ILE A 3 -14.71 7.28 11.59
CA ILE A 3 -13.57 7.20 10.70
C ILE A 3 -14.05 7.46 9.27
N THR A 4 -13.42 8.41 8.61
CA THR A 4 -13.70 8.74 7.21
C THR A 4 -12.57 8.27 6.31
N TYR A 5 -12.88 8.09 5.02
CA TYR A 5 -11.94 7.60 4.03
C TYR A 5 -11.92 8.50 2.83
N ARG A 6 -10.74 8.84 2.34
CA ARG A 6 -10.56 9.60 1.09
C ARG A 6 -9.24 9.27 0.42
N LYS A 7 -9.12 9.64 -0.83
CA LYS A 7 -7.86 9.48 -1.55
C LYS A 7 -6.83 10.51 -1.09
N MET A 8 -5.57 10.10 -1.11
CA MET A 8 -4.44 10.97 -0.83
C MET A 8 -4.25 12.02 -1.92
N THR A 9 -3.92 13.22 -1.51
CA THR A 9 -3.50 14.33 -2.41
C THR A 9 -2.07 14.75 -2.08
N GLU A 10 -1.49 15.62 -2.91
CA GLU A 10 -0.12 16.10 -2.68
C GLU A 10 0.06 16.80 -1.34
N THR A 11 -0.99 17.44 -0.83
CA THR A 11 -0.92 18.12 0.48
C THR A 11 -0.74 17.14 1.64
N ASP A 12 -1.02 15.86 1.43
CA ASP A 12 -0.86 14.81 2.46
C ASP A 12 0.53 14.19 2.46
N LEU A 13 1.37 14.47 1.46
CA LEU A 13 2.60 13.71 1.20
C LEU A 13 3.57 13.69 2.38
N ASP A 14 3.82 14.83 3.02
CA ASP A 14 4.79 14.85 4.12
C ASP A 14 4.37 13.95 5.27
N THR A 15 3.10 13.98 5.64
CA THR A 15 2.55 13.10 6.68
C THR A 15 2.58 11.64 6.23
N PHE A 16 2.17 11.38 4.99
CA PHE A 16 2.18 10.03 4.43
C PHE A 16 3.59 9.42 4.43
N ILE A 17 4.59 10.19 4.01
CA ILE A 17 5.98 9.74 3.98
C ILE A 17 6.48 9.44 5.39
N THR A 18 6.15 10.29 6.36
CA THR A 18 6.51 10.05 7.77
C THR A 18 5.90 8.74 8.27
N MET A 19 4.63 8.49 7.96
CA MET A 19 3.96 7.25 8.34
C MET A 19 4.59 6.03 7.65
N ARG A 20 4.98 6.17 6.39
CA ARG A 20 5.65 5.10 5.65
C ARG A 20 7.01 4.76 6.27
N ILE A 21 7.79 5.75 6.62
CA ILE A 21 9.09 5.55 7.27
C ILE A 21 8.88 4.89 8.64
N ASN A 22 7.90 5.33 9.42
CA ASN A 22 7.57 4.72 10.70
C ASN A 22 7.14 3.27 10.55
N GLN A 23 6.36 2.96 9.51
CA GLN A 23 5.97 1.59 9.20
C GLN A 23 7.20 0.70 8.90
N LEU A 24 8.09 1.18 8.03
CA LEU A 24 9.31 0.44 7.69
C LEU A 24 10.18 0.20 8.92
N ARG A 25 10.28 1.20 9.79
CA ARG A 25 11.01 1.08 11.06
C ARG A 25 10.37 0.04 11.97
N GLU A 26 9.04 0.05 12.11
CA GLU A 26 8.29 -0.93 12.90
C GLU A 26 8.51 -2.36 12.36
N GLU A 27 8.68 -2.51 11.05
CA GLU A 27 8.94 -3.79 10.39
C GLU A 27 10.43 -4.20 10.46
N GLY A 28 11.26 -3.43 11.13
CA GLY A 28 12.67 -3.75 11.35
C GLY A 28 13.63 -3.30 10.25
N ALA A 29 13.21 -2.37 9.39
CA ALA A 29 14.06 -1.86 8.33
C ALA A 29 15.30 -1.16 8.89
N LYS A 30 16.43 -1.36 8.22
CA LYS A 30 17.68 -0.68 8.54
C LYS A 30 17.68 0.71 7.91
N GLU A 31 17.83 1.75 8.74
CA GLU A 31 17.78 3.14 8.30
C GLU A 31 19.19 3.68 8.01
N ASP A 32 19.83 3.16 6.99
CA ASP A 32 21.18 3.56 6.62
C ASP A 32 21.25 4.70 5.60
N ILE A 33 20.10 5.15 5.11
CA ILE A 33 19.99 6.31 4.20
C ILE A 33 18.77 7.16 4.59
N ASN A 34 18.75 8.41 4.11
CA ASN A 34 17.55 9.23 4.20
C ASN A 34 16.63 8.93 3.00
N LEU A 35 15.58 8.17 3.24
CA LEU A 35 14.67 7.70 2.19
C LEU A 35 13.66 8.76 1.73
N ARG A 36 13.48 9.85 2.47
CA ARG A 36 12.47 10.87 2.20
C ARG A 36 12.49 11.43 0.78
N PRO A 37 13.65 11.88 0.26
CA PRO A 37 13.68 12.45 -1.10
C PRO A 37 13.24 11.46 -2.16
N ALA A 38 13.67 10.21 -2.05
CA ALA A 38 13.31 9.16 -3.01
C ALA A 38 11.82 8.83 -2.97
N LEU A 39 11.23 8.76 -1.75
CA LEU A 39 9.80 8.54 -1.59
C LEU A 39 8.99 9.70 -2.18
N LYS A 40 9.38 10.93 -1.88
CA LYS A 40 8.68 12.11 -2.38
C LYS A 40 8.68 12.15 -3.91
N ASP A 41 9.84 11.92 -4.52
CA ASP A 41 9.97 11.87 -5.97
C ASP A 41 9.06 10.78 -6.58
N TYR A 42 9.09 9.58 -6.01
CA TYR A 42 8.27 8.47 -6.47
C TYR A 42 6.78 8.82 -6.42
N TYR A 43 6.29 9.28 -5.27
CA TYR A 43 4.86 9.55 -5.11
C TYR A 43 4.38 10.69 -6.00
N ILE A 44 5.15 11.77 -6.13
CA ILE A 44 4.78 12.88 -7.02
C ILE A 44 4.63 12.39 -8.46
N ARG A 45 5.62 11.65 -8.98
CA ARG A 45 5.59 11.16 -10.36
C ARG A 45 4.44 10.19 -10.60
N HIS A 46 4.27 9.23 -9.72
CA HIS A 46 3.29 8.16 -9.93
C HIS A 46 1.86 8.57 -9.58
N MET A 47 1.67 9.53 -8.70
CA MET A 47 0.35 10.12 -8.48
C MET A 47 -0.06 10.95 -9.70
N ALA A 48 0.87 11.65 -10.32
CA ALA A 48 0.58 12.48 -11.51
C ALA A 48 0.15 11.64 -12.71
N ASP A 49 0.74 10.45 -12.91
CA ASP A 49 0.40 9.59 -14.04
C ASP A 49 -0.66 8.52 -13.72
N GLY A 50 -1.17 8.51 -12.49
CA GLY A 50 -2.23 7.58 -12.08
C GLY A 50 -1.74 6.18 -11.74
N THR A 51 -0.43 5.94 -11.67
CA THR A 51 0.12 4.61 -11.36
C THR A 51 0.35 4.37 -9.87
N PHE A 52 0.11 5.37 -9.02
CA PHE A 52 0.06 5.20 -7.58
C PHE A 52 -1.19 5.85 -7.02
N ILE A 53 -1.98 5.08 -6.29
CA ILE A 53 -3.21 5.54 -5.65
C ILE A 53 -3.18 5.10 -4.19
N SER A 54 -3.49 6.02 -3.30
CA SER A 54 -3.60 5.73 -1.87
C SER A 54 -4.96 6.16 -1.35
N TRP A 55 -5.59 5.29 -0.57
CA TRP A 55 -6.72 5.65 0.27
C TRP A 55 -6.23 5.85 1.69
N LEU A 56 -6.74 6.89 2.33
CA LEU A 56 -6.42 7.24 3.71
C LEU A 56 -7.63 7.06 4.60
N ALA A 57 -7.38 6.68 5.84
CA ALA A 57 -8.39 6.67 6.91
C ALA A 57 -8.08 7.85 7.84
N LEU A 58 -9.12 8.60 8.20
CA LEU A 58 -8.99 9.81 9.00
C LEU A 58 -9.91 9.76 10.21
N ASP A 59 -9.39 10.27 11.31
CA ASP A 59 -10.16 10.64 12.50
C ASP A 59 -10.14 12.17 12.56
N GLY A 60 -11.25 12.82 12.13
CA GLY A 60 -11.24 14.25 11.86
C GLY A 60 -10.27 14.58 10.75
N ASP A 61 -9.29 15.44 11.03
CA ASP A 61 -8.25 15.82 10.09
C ASP A 61 -6.98 14.95 10.20
N ASP A 62 -6.93 14.07 11.19
CA ASP A 62 -5.76 13.24 11.45
C ASP A 62 -5.77 11.99 10.57
N ILE A 63 -4.70 11.78 9.83
CA ILE A 63 -4.49 10.54 9.08
C ILE A 63 -4.07 9.46 10.08
N ILE A 64 -4.93 8.45 10.24
CA ILE A 64 -4.70 7.36 11.19
C ILE A 64 -4.46 6.02 10.52
N GLY A 65 -4.67 5.93 9.23
CA GLY A 65 -4.39 4.74 8.44
C GLY A 65 -4.05 5.09 7.01
N THR A 66 -3.19 4.27 6.41
CA THR A 66 -2.73 4.46 5.03
C THR A 66 -2.86 3.17 4.24
N SER A 67 -2.90 3.32 2.92
CA SER A 67 -2.76 2.25 1.95
C SER A 67 -1.96 2.76 0.78
N GLY A 68 -1.47 1.86 -0.05
CA GLY A 68 -0.81 2.22 -1.29
C GLY A 68 -1.02 1.13 -2.33
N MET A 69 -1.31 1.53 -3.55
CA MET A 69 -1.45 0.61 -4.67
C MET A 69 -0.70 1.18 -5.85
N SER A 70 0.32 0.46 -6.29
CA SER A 70 1.10 0.79 -7.47
C SER A 70 0.66 -0.09 -8.63
N VAL A 71 0.44 0.50 -9.80
CA VAL A 71 0.20 -0.27 -11.02
C VAL A 71 1.56 -0.53 -11.66
N VAL A 72 1.95 -1.80 -11.75
CA VAL A 72 3.19 -2.22 -12.38
C VAL A 72 2.88 -3.14 -13.55
N GLU A 73 3.77 -3.17 -14.53
CA GLU A 73 3.60 -4.01 -15.70
C GLU A 73 4.71 -5.05 -15.78
N LYS A 74 4.33 -6.26 -16.13
CA LYS A 74 5.21 -7.37 -16.46
C LYS A 74 4.81 -7.92 -17.82
N PRO A 75 5.71 -8.68 -18.48
CA PRO A 75 5.27 -9.42 -19.66
C PRO A 75 4.05 -10.27 -19.31
N PRO A 76 3.03 -10.30 -20.17
CA PRO A 76 1.84 -11.13 -19.93
C PRO A 76 2.17 -12.59 -19.68
N TYR A 77 1.42 -13.21 -18.79
CA TYR A 77 1.53 -14.63 -18.49
C TYR A 77 0.12 -15.20 -18.23
N PHE A 78 0.00 -16.53 -18.14
CA PHE A 78 -1.33 -17.16 -18.03
C PHE A 78 -2.12 -16.70 -16.82
N GLY A 79 -1.47 -16.51 -15.68
CA GLY A 79 -2.12 -16.03 -14.45
C GLY A 79 -2.53 -14.55 -14.49
N CYS A 80 -1.96 -13.79 -15.42
CA CYS A 80 -2.26 -12.36 -15.60
C CYS A 80 -2.01 -11.97 -17.07
N PRO A 81 -2.98 -12.24 -17.97
CA PRO A 81 -2.80 -11.99 -19.40
C PRO A 81 -2.55 -10.52 -19.77
N SER A 82 -3.02 -9.58 -18.95
CA SER A 82 -2.75 -8.16 -19.19
C SER A 82 -1.34 -7.75 -18.82
N GLY A 83 -0.67 -8.52 -17.96
CA GLY A 83 0.62 -8.13 -17.37
C GLY A 83 0.52 -6.98 -16.36
N ARG A 84 -0.67 -6.45 -16.11
CA ARG A 84 -0.87 -5.33 -15.19
C ARG A 84 -1.16 -5.85 -13.79
N ILE A 85 -0.33 -5.44 -12.84
CA ILE A 85 -0.36 -5.93 -11.45
C ILE A 85 -0.58 -4.75 -10.52
N GLY A 86 -1.54 -4.88 -9.61
CA GLY A 86 -1.70 -3.96 -8.50
C GLY A 86 -0.80 -4.40 -7.36
N LEU A 87 0.25 -3.65 -7.08
CA LEU A 87 1.19 -3.96 -6.02
C LEU A 87 0.87 -3.13 -4.79
N LEU A 88 0.46 -3.78 -3.71
CA LEU A 88 0.11 -3.10 -2.46
C LEU A 88 1.37 -2.79 -1.64
N SER A 89 1.33 -1.64 -1.00
CA SER A 89 2.36 -1.18 -0.07
C SER A 89 1.75 -0.20 0.92
N SER A 90 2.52 0.22 1.92
CA SER A 90 2.10 1.26 2.85
C SER A 90 0.77 0.97 3.56
N MET A 91 0.47 -0.31 3.77
CA MET A 91 -0.72 -0.74 4.52
C MET A 91 -0.43 -0.61 6.01
N PHE A 92 -0.84 0.50 6.60
CA PHE A 92 -0.51 0.84 7.98
C PHE A 92 -1.69 1.45 8.69
N THR A 93 -1.92 1.06 9.93
CA THR A 93 -2.91 1.67 10.84
C THR A 93 -2.19 2.01 12.14
N LYS A 94 -2.37 3.22 12.65
CA LYS A 94 -1.79 3.61 13.93
C LYS A 94 -2.21 2.63 15.03
N PRO A 95 -1.29 2.25 15.94
CA PRO A 95 -1.58 1.20 16.94
C PRO A 95 -2.88 1.40 17.72
N GLU A 96 -3.16 2.64 18.13
CA GLU A 96 -4.36 2.96 18.93
C GLU A 96 -5.68 2.82 18.14
N TYR A 97 -5.60 2.68 16.82
CA TYR A 97 -6.77 2.51 15.94
C TYR A 97 -6.91 1.09 15.39
N ARG A 98 -6.02 0.19 15.77
CA ARG A 98 -6.03 -1.19 15.26
C ARG A 98 -7.22 -1.98 15.81
N ARG A 99 -7.57 -3.08 15.12
CA ARG A 99 -8.67 -4.01 15.45
C ARG A 99 -10.05 -3.37 15.39
N ARG A 100 -10.23 -2.39 14.51
CA ARG A 100 -11.52 -1.72 14.29
C ARG A 100 -12.01 -1.85 12.84
N GLY A 101 -11.39 -2.75 12.07
CA GLY A 101 -11.76 -2.97 10.68
C GLY A 101 -11.22 -1.93 9.69
N ILE A 102 -10.37 -1.01 10.12
CA ILE A 102 -9.84 0.07 9.26
C ILE A 102 -8.96 -0.48 8.15
N ALA A 103 -8.05 -1.38 8.49
CA ALA A 103 -7.16 -2.00 7.50
C ALA A 103 -7.95 -2.75 6.44
N LYS A 104 -9.02 -3.45 6.81
CA LYS A 104 -9.89 -4.16 5.87
C LYS A 104 -10.60 -3.19 4.92
N GLN A 105 -11.06 -2.05 5.42
CA GLN A 105 -11.68 -1.02 4.60
C GLN A 105 -10.68 -0.42 3.60
N LEU A 106 -9.47 -0.14 4.05
CA LEU A 106 -8.41 0.37 3.18
C LEU A 106 -8.01 -0.65 2.12
N LEU A 107 -7.88 -1.91 2.51
CA LEU A 107 -7.55 -2.99 1.59
C LEU A 107 -8.62 -3.16 0.51
N SER A 108 -9.88 -3.16 0.91
CA SER A 108 -11.01 -3.26 -0.02
C SER A 108 -10.99 -2.14 -1.06
N ARG A 109 -10.73 -0.91 -0.63
CA ARG A 109 -10.66 0.25 -1.52
C ARG A 109 -9.45 0.17 -2.46
N ALA A 110 -8.31 -0.27 -1.97
CA ALA A 110 -7.11 -0.45 -2.79
C ALA A 110 -7.32 -1.52 -3.88
N VAL A 111 -7.95 -2.63 -3.53
CA VAL A 111 -8.26 -3.70 -4.49
C VAL A 111 -9.24 -3.20 -5.56
N GLU A 112 -10.25 -2.42 -5.19
CA GLU A 112 -11.17 -1.82 -6.17
C GLU A 112 -10.46 -0.85 -7.11
N GLU A 113 -9.49 -0.09 -6.63
CA GLU A 113 -8.67 0.77 -7.51
C GLU A 113 -7.85 -0.05 -8.50
N ALA A 114 -7.27 -1.16 -8.05
CA ALA A 114 -6.54 -2.06 -8.94
C ALA A 114 -7.45 -2.61 -10.02
N ARG A 115 -8.68 -2.99 -9.65
CA ARG A 115 -9.70 -3.47 -10.59
C ARG A 115 -10.05 -2.40 -11.62
N ALA A 116 -10.27 -1.17 -11.16
CA ALA A 116 -10.57 -0.03 -12.04
C ALA A 116 -9.41 0.31 -12.97
N CYS A 117 -8.17 0.06 -12.56
CA CYS A 117 -6.98 0.25 -13.39
C CYS A 117 -6.72 -0.88 -14.39
N GLY A 118 -7.58 -1.89 -14.43
CA GLY A 118 -7.42 -3.03 -15.34
C GLY A 118 -6.36 -4.04 -14.92
N CYS A 119 -6.01 -4.07 -13.64
CA CYS A 119 -5.07 -5.07 -13.12
C CYS A 119 -5.69 -6.46 -13.13
N GLY A 120 -4.92 -7.46 -13.51
CA GLY A 120 -5.37 -8.85 -13.51
C GLY A 120 -5.12 -9.57 -12.20
N THR A 121 -4.29 -9.01 -11.35
CA THR A 121 -3.97 -9.58 -10.03
C THR A 121 -3.50 -8.47 -9.09
N VAL A 122 -3.60 -8.73 -7.79
CA VAL A 122 -3.11 -7.84 -6.75
C VAL A 122 -2.13 -8.64 -5.89
N GLN A 123 -0.97 -8.06 -5.61
CA GLN A 123 0.10 -8.71 -4.87
C GLN A 123 0.56 -7.86 -3.69
N ILE A 124 1.04 -8.50 -2.66
CA ILE A 124 1.64 -7.84 -1.50
C ILE A 124 2.73 -8.72 -0.89
N THR A 125 3.81 -8.08 -0.40
CA THR A 125 4.74 -8.73 0.50
C THR A 125 4.23 -8.49 1.92
N ALA A 126 3.58 -9.51 2.50
CA ALA A 126 2.92 -9.37 3.78
C ALA A 126 3.90 -9.49 4.95
N SER A 127 3.75 -8.60 5.94
CA SER A 127 4.39 -8.77 7.25
C SER A 127 3.69 -9.90 8.01
N ASP A 128 4.34 -10.44 9.03
CA ASP A 128 3.74 -11.48 9.88
C ASP A 128 2.41 -11.03 10.47
N MET A 129 2.29 -9.76 10.84
CA MET A 129 1.06 -9.18 11.37
C MET A 129 -0.06 -9.08 10.32
N GLY A 130 0.32 -8.88 9.07
CA GLY A 130 -0.64 -8.68 7.98
C GLY A 130 -1.19 -9.96 7.36
N VAL A 131 -0.50 -11.09 7.54
CA VAL A 131 -0.85 -12.34 6.85
C VAL A 131 -2.29 -12.77 7.11
N LEU A 132 -2.79 -12.64 8.33
CA LEU A 132 -4.16 -13.02 8.66
C LEU A 132 -5.17 -12.15 7.92
N LEU A 133 -4.96 -10.84 7.88
CA LEU A 133 -5.83 -9.91 7.16
C LEU A 133 -5.92 -10.28 5.68
N TYR A 134 -4.77 -10.49 5.04
CA TYR A 134 -4.75 -10.77 3.60
C TYR A 134 -5.31 -12.15 3.30
N SER A 135 -5.01 -13.14 4.12
CA SER A 135 -5.57 -14.49 3.96
C SER A 135 -7.09 -14.49 4.11
N ASP A 136 -7.62 -13.78 5.09
CA ASP A 136 -9.07 -13.65 5.29
C ASP A 136 -9.76 -12.94 4.13
N PHE A 137 -9.07 -11.99 3.50
CA PHE A 137 -9.58 -11.29 2.32
C PHE A 137 -9.63 -12.19 1.09
N GLY A 138 -8.77 -13.21 1.03
CA GLY A 138 -8.71 -14.15 -0.09
C GLY A 138 -7.34 -14.23 -0.77
N PHE A 139 -6.33 -13.55 -0.24
CA PHE A 139 -4.97 -13.65 -0.79
C PHE A 139 -4.38 -15.03 -0.49
N VAL A 140 -3.64 -15.56 -1.48
CA VAL A 140 -2.98 -16.85 -1.40
C VAL A 140 -1.47 -16.65 -1.43
N LYS A 141 -0.75 -17.32 -0.51
CA LYS A 141 0.71 -17.21 -0.49
C LYS A 141 1.35 -17.83 -1.73
N ASN A 142 2.30 -17.10 -2.30
CA ASN A 142 3.17 -17.59 -3.36
C ASN A 142 4.60 -17.65 -2.83
N LYS A 143 5.17 -18.85 -2.77
CA LYS A 143 6.49 -19.09 -2.13
C LYS A 143 7.67 -19.03 -3.08
N ASN A 144 7.46 -18.70 -4.34
CA ASN A 144 8.52 -18.76 -5.36
C ASN A 144 9.29 -17.44 -5.51
N PHE A 145 9.07 -16.48 -4.63
CA PHE A 145 9.78 -15.21 -4.66
C PHE A 145 11.22 -15.39 -4.17
N MET A 146 12.17 -14.94 -5.00
CA MET A 146 13.59 -14.92 -4.66
C MET A 146 14.16 -13.54 -4.96
N GLN A 147 15.21 -13.17 -4.24
CA GLN A 147 15.79 -11.83 -4.35
C GLN A 147 17.32 -11.93 -4.36
N TYR A 148 17.95 -11.17 -5.25
CA TYR A 148 19.38 -10.96 -5.27
C TYR A 148 19.65 -9.46 -5.14
N LYS A 149 20.33 -9.05 -4.08
CA LYS A 149 20.58 -7.64 -3.81
C LYS A 149 21.79 -7.16 -4.60
N LEU A 150 21.62 -6.03 -5.29
CA LEU A 150 22.67 -5.42 -6.10
C LEU A 150 23.55 -4.47 -5.28
#